data_bfdf83be93fbf632393f0f5447715f7b
#
_entry.id   bfdf83be93fbf632393f0f5447715f7b
#
_cell.length_a   1.000
_cell.length_b   1.000
_cell.length_c   1.000
_cell.angle_alpha   90.00
_cell.angle_beta   90.00
_cell.angle_gamma   90.00
#
_symmetry.space_group_name_H-M   'P 1'
#
loop_
_entity.id
_entity.type
_entity.pdbx_description
1 polymer ?
#
loop_
_entity_poly.entity_id
_entity_poly.type
_entity_poly.pdbx_seq_one_letter_code
_entity_poly.pdbx_strand_id
1 'polypeptide(L)'
;ELGAVARHGREGHTGARPAREIGLHAVRGGDVVGEHTVLFAGLGERIEVVHRASSRDTFAAGALRAARWLSRRSPGWYTMADVLGLGAVGR
;
A
#
# COMPACT_ATOMS: atom_id res chain seq x y z
N GLU A 1 16.02 1.96 1.56
CA GLU A 1 15.01 1.24 2.35
C GLU A 1 13.97 2.20 2.95
N LEU A 2 12.71 1.76 3.03
CA LEU A 2 11.62 2.57 3.60
C LEU A 2 11.92 2.97 5.06
N GLY A 3 12.42 2.06 5.86
CA GLY A 3 12.73 2.32 7.27
C GLY A 3 13.69 3.48 7.51
N ALA A 4 14.55 3.77 6.54
CA ALA A 4 15.52 4.87 6.66
C ALA A 4 14.92 6.26 6.35
N VAL A 5 13.77 6.30 5.66
CA VAL A 5 13.15 7.55 5.19
C VAL A 5 11.72 7.75 5.68
N ALA A 6 11.14 6.76 6.35
CA ALA A 6 9.78 6.81 6.85
C ALA A 6 9.64 7.79 8.01
N ARG A 7 8.62 8.64 7.96
CA ARG A 7 8.20 9.52 9.05
C ARG A 7 6.78 9.17 9.45
N HIS A 8 6.63 8.60 10.63
CA HIS A 8 5.32 8.18 11.17
C HIS A 8 4.64 9.33 11.90
N GLY A 9 3.70 9.97 11.22
CA GLY A 9 2.95 11.09 11.78
C GLY A 9 3.76 12.37 11.93
N ARG A 10 3.07 13.45 12.25
CA ARG A 10 3.66 14.74 12.61
C ARG A 10 2.77 15.40 13.65
N GLU A 11 3.41 15.99 14.66
CA GLU A 11 2.72 16.71 15.72
C GLU A 11 3.37 18.09 15.92
N GLY A 12 2.53 19.12 16.03
CA GLY A 12 2.97 20.49 16.23
C GLY A 12 3.84 21.02 15.09
N HIS A 13 4.74 21.95 15.39
CA HIS A 13 5.69 22.50 14.45
C HIS A 13 6.94 21.63 14.37
N THR A 14 7.12 20.94 13.27
CA THR A 14 8.24 20.01 13.08
C THR A 14 9.35 20.56 12.19
N GLY A 15 9.25 21.83 11.77
CA GLY A 15 10.19 22.45 10.85
C GLY A 15 9.97 22.05 9.39
N ALA A 16 10.90 22.42 8.54
CA ALA A 16 10.84 22.11 7.11
C ALA A 16 10.96 20.59 6.87
N ARG A 17 10.22 20.08 5.89
CA ARG A 17 10.29 18.69 5.50
C ARG A 17 11.64 18.34 4.90
N PRO A 18 12.35 17.30 5.37
CA PRO A 18 13.56 16.82 4.73
C PRO A 18 13.27 16.31 3.30
N ALA A 19 14.23 16.48 2.38
CA ALA A 19 14.06 16.09 0.99
C ALA A 19 13.85 14.58 0.82
N ARG A 20 14.47 13.77 1.66
CA ARG A 20 14.40 12.30 1.60
C ARG A 20 13.51 11.73 2.68
N GLU A 21 12.27 12.16 2.73
CA GLU A 21 11.32 11.72 3.72
C GLU A 21 10.03 11.24 3.06
N ILE A 22 9.51 10.12 3.53
CA ILE A 22 8.18 9.62 3.15
C ILE A 22 7.30 9.70 4.39
N GLY A 23 6.26 10.53 4.35
CA GLY A 23 5.28 10.66 5.42
C GLY A 23 4.31 9.49 5.43
N LEU A 24 4.10 8.88 6.59
CA LEU A 24 3.14 7.81 6.80
C LEU A 24 2.15 8.26 7.88
N HIS A 25 0.87 8.36 7.53
CA HIS A 25 -0.18 8.82 8.43
C HIS A 25 -1.30 7.80 8.48
N ALA A 26 -1.81 7.52 9.65
CA ALA A 26 -2.92 6.61 9.86
C ALA A 26 -4.13 7.38 10.41
N VAL A 27 -5.29 7.13 9.80
CA VAL A 27 -6.56 7.71 10.23
C VAL A 27 -7.50 6.58 10.64
N ARG A 28 -8.21 6.76 11.74
CA ARG A 28 -9.23 5.85 12.22
C ARG A 28 -10.53 6.63 12.43
N GLY A 29 -11.63 6.13 11.88
CA GLY A 29 -12.92 6.81 12.03
C GLY A 29 -14.04 6.06 11.34
N GLY A 30 -15.27 6.24 11.85
CA GLY A 30 -16.46 5.65 11.27
C GLY A 30 -16.39 4.15 11.05
N ASP A 31 -16.95 3.73 9.94
CA ASP A 31 -16.99 2.32 9.51
C ASP A 31 -16.01 2.02 8.38
N VAL A 32 -14.95 2.79 8.28
CA VAL A 32 -13.93 2.60 7.22
C VAL A 32 -13.28 1.22 7.34
N VAL A 33 -13.43 0.41 6.31
CA VAL A 33 -12.89 -0.94 6.24
C VAL A 33 -11.43 -0.91 5.81
N GLY A 34 -11.14 -0.21 4.72
CA GLY A 34 -9.79 -0.03 4.23
C GLY A 34 -9.74 1.11 3.23
N GLU A 35 -8.91 2.09 3.51
CA GLU A 35 -8.71 3.23 2.65
C GLU A 35 -7.22 3.56 2.64
N HIS A 36 -6.62 3.55 1.46
CA HIS A 36 -5.20 3.77 1.26
C HIS A 36 -5.00 4.81 0.17
N THR A 37 -4.15 5.78 0.45
CA THR A 37 -3.79 6.82 -0.51
C THR A 37 -2.28 6.95 -0.58
N VAL A 38 -1.73 6.91 -1.77
CA VAL A 38 -0.33 7.27 -2.03
C VAL A 38 -0.33 8.61 -2.76
N LEU A 39 0.33 9.59 -2.16
CA LEU A 39 0.40 10.95 -2.67
C LEU A 39 1.81 11.26 -3.20
N PHE A 40 1.89 11.64 -4.46
CA PHE A 40 3.10 12.17 -5.08
C PHE A 40 2.90 13.68 -5.31
N ALA A 41 3.44 14.50 -4.41
CA ALA A 41 3.27 15.95 -4.45
C ALA A 41 4.49 16.60 -5.09
N GLY A 42 4.28 17.31 -6.19
CA GLY A 42 5.28 18.14 -6.87
C GLY A 42 4.97 19.63 -6.73
N LEU A 43 5.78 20.46 -7.36
CA LEU A 43 5.53 21.90 -7.40
C LEU A 43 4.38 22.18 -8.37
N GLY A 44 3.29 22.75 -7.84
CA GLY A 44 2.13 23.12 -8.65
C GLY A 44 1.23 21.97 -9.06
N GLU A 45 1.59 20.72 -8.73
CA GLU A 45 0.80 19.54 -9.11
C GLU A 45 1.02 18.38 -8.16
N ARG A 46 0.10 17.42 -8.18
CA ARG A 46 0.23 16.17 -7.43
C ARG A 46 -0.55 15.06 -8.12
N ILE A 47 -0.10 13.83 -7.87
CA ILE A 47 -0.79 12.62 -8.30
C ILE A 47 -1.14 11.83 -7.06
N GLU A 48 -2.36 11.33 -7.00
CA GLU A 48 -2.84 10.48 -5.92
C GLU A 48 -3.27 9.12 -6.49
N VAL A 49 -2.83 8.05 -5.85
CA VAL A 49 -3.36 6.71 -6.11
C VAL A 49 -4.17 6.31 -4.89
N VAL A 50 -5.47 6.09 -5.08
CA VAL A 50 -6.43 5.87 -3.99
C VAL A 50 -7.14 4.54 -4.18
N HIS A 51 -7.22 3.76 -3.12
CA HIS A 51 -8.05 2.56 -3.04
C HIS A 51 -8.96 2.64 -1.82
N ARG A 52 -10.26 2.48 -2.03
CA ARG A 52 -11.27 2.46 -0.97
C ARG A 52 -12.04 1.16 -1.04
N ALA A 53 -11.98 0.37 0.00
CA ALA A 53 -12.76 -0.85 0.14
C ALA A 53 -13.97 -0.59 1.02
N SER A 54 -15.17 -0.90 0.51
CA SER A 54 -16.43 -0.73 1.24
C SER A 54 -16.79 -1.95 2.08
N SER A 55 -16.16 -3.11 1.82
CA SER A 55 -16.33 -4.33 2.60
C SER A 55 -15.05 -5.16 2.57
N ARG A 56 -14.96 -6.13 3.47
CA ARG A 56 -13.84 -7.09 3.50
C ARG A 56 -13.95 -8.18 2.44
N ASP A 57 -15.06 -8.26 1.73
CA ASP A 57 -15.29 -9.27 0.70
C ASP A 57 -14.26 -9.18 -0.43
N THR A 58 -13.82 -7.99 -0.79
CA THR A 58 -12.76 -7.78 -1.77
C THR A 58 -11.46 -8.48 -1.35
N PHE A 59 -11.09 -8.39 -0.08
CA PHE A 59 -9.89 -9.05 0.45
C PHE A 59 -10.07 -10.56 0.54
N ALA A 60 -11.24 -11.01 0.96
CA ALA A 60 -11.57 -12.43 1.00
C ALA A 60 -11.52 -13.06 -0.41
N ALA A 61 -12.07 -12.39 -1.40
CA ALA A 61 -12.02 -12.82 -2.80
C ALA A 61 -10.57 -12.95 -3.30
N GLY A 62 -9.73 -11.98 -2.97
CA GLY A 62 -8.30 -12.01 -3.29
C GLY A 62 -7.57 -13.18 -2.61
N ALA A 63 -7.89 -13.45 -1.35
CA ALA A 63 -7.31 -14.57 -0.61
C ALA A 63 -7.71 -15.92 -1.24
N LEU A 64 -8.96 -16.08 -1.64
CA LEU A 64 -9.43 -17.30 -2.34
C LEU A 64 -8.75 -17.47 -3.70
N ARG A 65 -8.58 -16.38 -4.44
CA ARG A 65 -7.84 -16.40 -5.71
C ARG A 65 -6.41 -16.86 -5.50
N ALA A 66 -5.73 -16.31 -4.49
CA ALA A 66 -4.37 -16.68 -4.15
C ALA A 66 -4.27 -18.16 -3.75
N ALA A 67 -5.21 -18.65 -2.95
CA ALA A 67 -5.26 -20.05 -2.52
C ALA A 67 -5.41 -21.00 -3.73
N ARG A 68 -6.30 -20.70 -4.65
CA ARG A 68 -6.50 -21.50 -5.88
C ARG A 68 -5.24 -21.49 -6.75
N TRP A 69 -4.64 -20.33 -6.91
CA TRP A 69 -3.42 -20.19 -7.68
C TRP A 69 -2.27 -21.00 -7.06
N LEU A 70 -2.11 -20.88 -5.74
CA LEU A 70 -1.05 -21.54 -4.97
C LEU A 70 -1.17 -23.07 -5.00
N SER A 71 -2.40 -23.60 -4.95
CA SER A 71 -2.63 -25.05 -4.94
C SER A 71 -2.08 -25.78 -6.17
N ARG A 72 -1.80 -25.06 -7.24
CA ARG A 72 -1.27 -25.58 -8.50
C ARG A 72 0.24 -25.34 -8.68
N ARG A 73 0.90 -24.82 -7.63
CA ARG A 73 2.33 -24.47 -7.68
C ARG A 73 3.16 -25.47 -6.89
N SER A 74 4.42 -25.60 -7.28
CA SER A 74 5.39 -26.36 -6.50
C SER A 74 5.67 -25.63 -5.18
N PRO A 75 6.12 -26.33 -4.13
CA PRO A 75 6.50 -25.68 -2.88
C PRO A 75 7.50 -24.56 -3.10
N GLY A 76 7.26 -23.41 -2.46
CA GLY A 76 8.11 -22.24 -2.62
C GLY A 76 7.51 -21.02 -1.96
N TRP A 77 8.19 -19.91 -2.12
CA TRP A 77 7.75 -18.61 -1.63
C TRP A 77 7.19 -17.79 -2.79
N TYR A 78 5.99 -17.29 -2.62
CA TYR A 78 5.29 -16.53 -3.65
C TYR A 78 4.72 -15.24 -3.09
N THR A 79 4.58 -14.24 -3.96
CA THR A 79 4.01 -12.93 -3.62
C THR A 79 2.66 -12.75 -4.32
N MET A 80 1.90 -11.75 -3.90
CA MET A 80 0.65 -11.40 -4.57
C MET A 80 0.89 -10.93 -6.01
N ALA A 81 2.04 -10.31 -6.28
CA ALA A 81 2.43 -9.96 -7.65
C ALA A 81 2.53 -11.19 -8.55
N ASP A 82 3.01 -12.31 -8.03
CA ASP A 82 3.05 -13.57 -8.77
C ASP A 82 1.65 -14.09 -9.08
N VAL A 83 0.75 -14.04 -8.10
CA VAL A 83 -0.65 -14.45 -8.25
C VAL A 83 -1.35 -13.64 -9.34
N LEU A 84 -1.07 -12.34 -9.41
CA LEU A 84 -1.66 -11.42 -10.38
C LEU A 84 -0.96 -11.39 -11.74
N GLY A 85 0.12 -12.15 -11.91
CA GLY A 85 0.89 -12.17 -13.14
C GLY A 85 1.78 -10.94 -13.33
N LEU A 86 2.13 -10.23 -12.26
CA LEU A 86 2.96 -9.03 -12.27
C LEU A 86 4.40 -9.30 -11.83
N GLY A 87 4.76 -10.58 -11.67
CA GLY A 87 6.02 -10.99 -11.08
C GLY A 87 7.29 -10.50 -11.77
N ALA A 88 7.24 -10.22 -13.07
CA ALA A 88 8.37 -9.71 -13.83
C ALA A 88 8.54 -8.18 -13.74
N VAL A 89 7.54 -7.47 -13.20
CA VAL A 89 7.54 -6.00 -13.13
C VAL A 89 8.28 -5.54 -11.89
N GLY A 90 9.29 -4.69 -12.06
CA GLY A 90 10.05 -4.12 -10.95
C GLY A 90 11.01 -5.07 -10.24
N ARG A 91 11.32 -6.19 -10.86
CA ARG A 91 12.30 -7.17 -10.34
C ARG A 91 13.64 -7.07 -11.02
#